data_e962ed4460b96d1f83f0c1a540f982c5
#
_entry.id   e962ed4460b96d1f83f0c1a540f982c5
#
_cell.length_a   1.000
_cell.length_b   1.000
_cell.length_c   1.000
_cell.angle_alpha   90.00
_cell.angle_beta   90.00
_cell.angle_gamma   90.00
#
_symmetry.space_group_name_H-M   'P 1'
#
loop_
_entity.id
_entity.type
_entity.pdbx_description
1 polymer ?
#
loop_
_entity_poly.entity_id
_entity_poly.type
_entity_poly.pdbx_seq_one_letter_code
_entity_poly.pdbx_strand_id
1 'polypeptide(L)'
;MKNDSEIQDMLRDMEVRRQALTEALLTEEGQMPNTDHEWQLQRRRFRQIDGRRHYLRGVLTGLAAAVLLCLVAVGLFWHHLWTAEPVLVYAAQSGVEDITLQTGTSLPIGLSQLDDTRLTQVGDSILFDFTSTSAVASAAVTTSGEVPLLETLQVPMGRELQVTLPDSTRVWLNGGSRLTFPAEFATDYRLVKFEGEAYFEVAHDVRRPFMVQTSRLQTCVLGTQFFLDCREGQEASHSVTLVEGSVSVCGVDAAGATTSQSVVLSPGQCFSLMPNGEQAVTDVETDSYVAWRDGYFYFDDEPLIDVMQALGCHYNLNVIFEDPSLLQLHMRFICQRHTSIDEAINLLNHFRRIHAKVVDDTIYIK
;
A
#
# COMPACT_ATOMS: atom_id res chain seq x y z
N MET A 1 60.65 -14.39 9.51
CA MET A 1 61.80 -14.37 10.44
C MET A 1 62.43 -15.77 10.72
N LYS A 2 61.70 -16.88 10.66
CA LYS A 2 62.27 -18.23 10.85
C LYS A 2 63.07 -18.75 9.63
N ASN A 3 62.76 -18.27 8.42
CA ASN A 3 63.35 -18.75 7.16
C ASN A 3 64.75 -18.16 6.84
N ASP A 4 65.06 -16.97 7.37
CA ASP A 4 66.37 -16.35 7.10
C ASP A 4 67.49 -17.02 7.93
N SER A 5 67.14 -17.51 9.12
CA SER A 5 68.11 -18.24 9.95
C SER A 5 68.48 -19.63 9.36
N GLU A 6 67.50 -20.34 8.79
CA GLU A 6 67.71 -21.62 8.11
C GLU A 6 68.58 -21.49 6.83
N ILE A 7 68.36 -20.38 6.10
CA ILE A 7 69.17 -20.08 4.90
C ILE A 7 70.62 -19.72 5.31
N GLN A 8 70.80 -18.96 6.38
CA GLN A 8 72.10 -18.59 6.93
C GLN A 8 72.83 -19.83 7.46
N ASP A 9 72.15 -20.74 8.15
CA ASP A 9 72.74 -21.98 8.65
C ASP A 9 73.10 -22.90 7.50
N MET A 10 72.34 -23.00 6.45
CA MET A 10 72.64 -23.79 5.27
C MET A 10 73.78 -23.20 4.45
N LEU A 11 73.91 -21.90 4.37
CA LEU A 11 75.09 -21.24 3.75
C LEU A 11 76.34 -21.46 4.55
N ARG A 12 76.25 -21.47 5.88
CA ARG A 12 77.37 -21.78 6.78
C ARG A 12 77.81 -23.22 6.67
N ASP A 13 76.88 -24.18 6.60
CA ASP A 13 77.20 -25.61 6.39
C ASP A 13 77.86 -25.87 5.01
N MET A 14 77.46 -25.15 4.00
CA MET A 14 78.04 -25.18 2.67
C MET A 14 79.43 -24.55 2.64
N GLU A 15 79.72 -23.53 3.42
CA GLU A 15 81.03 -22.92 3.54
C GLU A 15 82.03 -23.87 4.28
N VAL A 16 81.54 -24.51 5.34
CA VAL A 16 82.30 -25.53 6.07
C VAL A 16 82.63 -26.75 5.16
N ARG A 17 81.65 -27.23 4.38
CA ARG A 17 81.90 -28.33 3.40
C ARG A 17 82.85 -27.91 2.28
N ARG A 18 82.77 -26.64 1.84
CA ARG A 18 83.71 -26.07 0.87
C ARG A 18 85.15 -26.09 1.41
N GLN A 19 85.36 -25.68 2.68
CA GLN A 19 86.66 -25.68 3.33
C GLN A 19 87.18 -27.10 3.50
N ALA A 20 86.36 -28.04 3.97
CA ALA A 20 86.73 -29.45 4.11
C ALA A 20 87.04 -30.10 2.76
N LEU A 21 86.35 -29.79 1.68
CA LEU A 21 86.61 -30.28 0.35
C LEU A 21 87.90 -29.67 -0.21
N THR A 22 88.19 -28.41 0.11
CA THR A 22 89.43 -27.73 -0.32
C THR A 22 90.64 -28.30 0.40
N GLU A 23 90.53 -28.62 1.71
CA GLU A 23 91.54 -29.28 2.48
C GLU A 23 91.80 -30.74 2.01
N ALA A 24 90.71 -31.47 1.73
CA ALA A 24 90.85 -32.86 1.24
C ALA A 24 91.47 -32.93 -0.16
N LEU A 25 91.28 -31.94 -1.01
CA LEU A 25 91.83 -31.89 -2.37
C LEU A 25 93.27 -31.33 -2.41
N LEU A 26 93.70 -30.64 -1.36
CA LEU A 26 95.13 -30.22 -1.21
C LEU A 26 96.06 -31.33 -0.79
N THR A 27 95.49 -32.47 -0.34
CA THR A 27 96.25 -33.65 0.07
C THR A 27 96.48 -34.71 -1.05
N GLU A 28 95.77 -34.58 -2.21
CA GLU A 28 95.97 -35.43 -3.39
C GLU A 28 96.30 -34.56 -4.61
N GLU A 29 97.65 -34.61 -4.97
CA GLU A 29 98.24 -34.20 -6.22
C GLU A 29 97.68 -32.94 -6.99
N GLY A 30 98.20 -31.81 -6.70
CA GLY A 30 98.72 -30.81 -7.65
C GLY A 30 97.76 -30.08 -8.66
N GLN A 31 96.49 -30.34 -8.75
CA GLN A 31 95.57 -29.53 -9.57
C GLN A 31 94.29 -29.17 -8.78
N MET A 32 94.20 -27.93 -8.36
CA MET A 32 92.95 -27.41 -7.73
C MET A 32 91.81 -27.41 -8.75
N PRO A 33 90.67 -28.05 -8.46
CA PRO A 33 89.46 -27.88 -9.28
C PRO A 33 89.02 -26.45 -9.18
N ASN A 34 88.48 -25.88 -10.30
CA ASN A 34 87.94 -24.50 -10.38
C ASN A 34 86.60 -24.37 -9.59
N THR A 35 86.75 -24.33 -8.27
CA THR A 35 85.65 -24.30 -7.33
C THR A 35 84.77 -23.02 -7.48
N ASP A 36 85.32 -21.95 -8.08
CA ASP A 36 84.58 -20.70 -8.29
C ASP A 36 83.46 -20.81 -9.40
N HIS A 37 83.71 -21.67 -10.39
CA HIS A 37 82.71 -21.93 -11.42
C HIS A 37 81.53 -22.74 -10.89
N GLU A 38 81.74 -23.71 -10.06
CA GLU A 38 80.74 -24.55 -9.41
C GLU A 38 79.87 -23.69 -8.44
N TRP A 39 80.50 -22.79 -7.67
CA TRP A 39 79.82 -21.83 -6.80
C TRP A 39 78.98 -20.86 -7.56
N GLN A 40 79.38 -20.39 -8.71
CA GLN A 40 78.56 -19.49 -9.54
C GLN A 40 77.30 -20.20 -10.10
N LEU A 41 77.43 -21.45 -10.49
CA LEU A 41 76.32 -22.28 -10.96
C LEU A 41 75.31 -22.56 -9.83
N GLN A 42 75.79 -22.84 -8.64
CA GLN A 42 74.89 -23.04 -7.48
C GLN A 42 74.20 -21.76 -7.04
N ARG A 43 74.89 -20.60 -7.02
CA ARG A 43 74.29 -19.29 -6.74
C ARG A 43 73.21 -18.93 -7.75
N ARG A 44 73.32 -19.27 -9.03
CA ARG A 44 72.29 -19.07 -10.04
C ARG A 44 71.10 -19.95 -9.76
N ARG A 45 71.19 -21.16 -9.33
CA ARG A 45 70.06 -22.04 -8.95
C ARG A 45 69.34 -21.51 -7.71
N PHE A 46 70.08 -21.07 -6.71
CA PHE A 46 69.40 -20.46 -5.52
C PHE A 46 68.67 -19.19 -5.85
N ARG A 47 69.15 -18.27 -6.69
CA ARG A 47 68.47 -17.09 -7.10
C ARG A 47 67.14 -17.40 -7.89
N GLN A 48 67.14 -18.50 -8.64
CA GLN A 48 65.93 -18.93 -9.35
C GLN A 48 64.86 -19.49 -8.39
N ILE A 49 65.25 -20.15 -7.33
CA ILE A 49 64.33 -20.68 -6.32
C ILE A 49 63.71 -19.55 -5.50
N ASP A 50 64.49 -18.57 -5.11
CA ASP A 50 63.97 -17.39 -4.39
C ASP A 50 63.02 -16.56 -5.25
N GLY A 51 63.33 -16.33 -6.51
CA GLY A 51 62.42 -15.61 -7.43
C GLY A 51 61.06 -16.32 -7.59
N ARG A 52 61.05 -17.67 -7.64
CA ARG A 52 59.79 -18.44 -7.69
C ARG A 52 58.98 -18.35 -6.40
N ARG A 53 59.65 -18.34 -5.23
CA ARG A 53 58.94 -18.18 -3.94
C ARG A 53 58.34 -16.81 -3.75
N HIS A 54 59.01 -15.73 -4.17
CA HIS A 54 58.46 -14.37 -4.14
C HIS A 54 57.31 -14.20 -5.13
N TYR A 55 57.39 -14.80 -6.32
CA TYR A 55 56.32 -14.80 -7.32
C TYR A 55 55.09 -15.58 -6.79
N LEU A 56 55.30 -16.78 -6.23
CA LEU A 56 54.19 -17.57 -5.65
C LEU A 56 53.53 -16.86 -4.46
N ARG A 57 54.31 -16.18 -3.60
CA ARG A 57 53.75 -15.36 -2.51
C ARG A 57 52.95 -14.17 -3.05
N GLY A 58 53.41 -13.46 -4.07
CA GLY A 58 52.69 -12.38 -4.72
C GLY A 58 51.41 -12.85 -5.38
N VAL A 59 51.41 -14.01 -6.05
CA VAL A 59 50.20 -14.62 -6.63
C VAL A 59 49.19 -15.03 -5.54
N LEU A 60 49.66 -15.67 -4.45
CA LEU A 60 48.80 -16.08 -3.34
C LEU A 60 48.18 -14.88 -2.61
N THR A 61 48.95 -13.82 -2.38
CA THR A 61 48.43 -12.59 -1.75
C THR A 61 47.47 -11.86 -2.68
N GLY A 62 47.74 -11.82 -3.99
CA GLY A 62 46.84 -11.26 -5.00
C GLY A 62 45.54 -12.04 -5.10
N LEU A 63 45.60 -13.38 -5.07
CA LEU A 63 44.42 -14.26 -5.08
C LEU A 63 43.58 -14.09 -3.81
N ALA A 64 44.21 -14.01 -2.63
CA ALA A 64 43.53 -13.75 -1.37
C ALA A 64 42.81 -12.38 -1.36
N ALA A 65 43.47 -11.33 -1.88
CA ALA A 65 42.87 -10.01 -2.03
C ALA A 65 41.69 -10.01 -3.00
N ALA A 66 41.81 -10.73 -4.13
CA ALA A 66 40.70 -10.85 -5.11
C ALA A 66 39.50 -11.60 -4.53
N VAL A 67 39.74 -12.70 -3.78
CA VAL A 67 38.67 -13.43 -3.09
C VAL A 67 37.97 -12.54 -2.05
N LEU A 68 38.73 -11.75 -1.29
CA LEU A 68 38.19 -10.84 -0.30
C LEU A 68 37.34 -9.74 -0.94
N LEU A 69 37.79 -9.17 -2.06
CA LEU A 69 37.01 -8.20 -2.85
C LEU A 69 35.75 -8.84 -3.43
N CYS A 70 35.82 -10.08 -3.92
CA CYS A 70 34.64 -10.81 -4.38
C CYS A 70 33.64 -11.06 -3.25
N LEU A 71 34.10 -11.45 -2.06
CA LEU A 71 33.22 -11.65 -0.89
C LEU A 71 32.57 -10.34 -0.44
N VAL A 72 33.31 -9.23 -0.45
CA VAL A 72 32.76 -7.91 -0.16
C VAL A 72 31.74 -7.50 -1.23
N ALA A 73 32.06 -7.68 -2.51
CA ALA A 73 31.14 -7.39 -3.61
C ALA A 73 29.87 -8.25 -3.56
N VAL A 74 30.02 -9.54 -3.27
CA VAL A 74 28.90 -10.46 -3.06
C VAL A 74 28.10 -10.02 -1.83
N GLY A 75 28.73 -9.66 -0.73
CA GLY A 75 28.06 -9.16 0.48
C GLY A 75 27.28 -7.88 0.23
N LEU A 76 27.86 -6.90 -0.49
CA LEU A 76 27.21 -5.67 -0.89
C LEU A 76 26.04 -5.93 -1.87
N PHE A 77 26.22 -6.84 -2.83
CA PHE A 77 25.20 -7.26 -3.78
C PHE A 77 24.03 -7.96 -3.06
N TRP A 78 24.32 -8.86 -2.12
CA TRP A 78 23.29 -9.50 -1.28
C TRP A 78 22.58 -8.49 -0.37
N HIS A 79 23.31 -7.56 0.22
CA HIS A 79 22.71 -6.48 1.02
C HIS A 79 21.77 -5.63 0.16
N HIS A 80 22.18 -5.30 -1.06
CA HIS A 80 21.33 -4.52 -1.99
C HIS A 80 20.12 -5.31 -2.50
N LEU A 81 20.25 -6.63 -2.70
CA LEU A 81 19.12 -7.51 -3.05
C LEU A 81 18.15 -7.75 -1.89
N TRP A 82 18.60 -7.59 -0.64
CA TRP A 82 17.80 -7.85 0.57
C TRP A 82 17.22 -6.56 1.19
N THR A 83 17.63 -5.40 0.78
CA THR A 83 16.93 -4.15 1.11
C THR A 83 15.73 -4.05 0.18
N ALA A 84 14.61 -4.61 0.60
CA ALA A 84 13.33 -4.40 -0.07
C ALA A 84 13.05 -2.90 -0.09
N GLU A 85 12.73 -2.36 -1.28
CA GLU A 85 12.32 -0.95 -1.37
C GLU A 85 10.99 -0.76 -0.62
N PRO A 86 10.87 0.32 0.17
CA PRO A 86 9.63 0.62 0.85
C PRO A 86 8.50 0.86 -0.16
N VAL A 87 7.32 0.31 0.13
CA VAL A 87 6.14 0.41 -0.74
C VAL A 87 5.17 1.43 -0.16
N LEU A 88 4.88 2.48 -0.92
CA LEU A 88 3.80 3.41 -0.61
C LEU A 88 2.48 2.77 -1.03
N VAL A 89 1.61 2.47 -0.05
CA VAL A 89 0.31 1.82 -0.26
C VAL A 89 -0.82 2.85 -0.36
N TYR A 90 -0.72 3.91 0.41
CA TYR A 90 -1.69 5.00 0.40
C TYR A 90 -0.97 6.34 0.53
N ALA A 91 -1.39 7.32 -0.28
CA ALA A 91 -0.91 8.70 -0.22
C ALA A 91 -2.02 9.61 0.31
N ALA A 92 -1.74 10.30 1.40
CA ALA A 92 -2.64 11.30 1.97
C ALA A 92 -2.91 12.43 0.96
N GLN A 93 -4.15 12.88 0.93
CA GLN A 93 -4.54 13.98 0.04
C GLN A 93 -4.47 15.30 0.79
N SER A 94 -3.75 16.26 0.21
CA SER A 94 -3.75 17.65 0.69
C SER A 94 -4.91 18.42 0.04
N GLY A 95 -5.62 19.23 0.79
CA GLY A 95 -6.67 20.09 0.21
C GLY A 95 -7.82 20.41 1.15
N VAL A 96 -9.05 20.12 0.72
CA VAL A 96 -10.26 20.51 1.43
C VAL A 96 -10.39 19.72 2.73
N GLU A 97 -10.38 20.41 3.86
CA GLU A 97 -10.53 19.81 5.19
C GLU A 97 -11.99 19.69 5.65
N ASP A 98 -12.91 20.41 4.99
CA ASP A 98 -14.32 20.48 5.37
C ASP A 98 -15.21 19.77 4.37
N ILE A 99 -16.27 19.14 4.88
CA ILE A 99 -17.34 18.61 4.05
C ILE A 99 -18.07 19.78 3.41
N THR A 100 -18.30 19.71 2.09
CA THR A 100 -18.95 20.80 1.37
C THR A 100 -20.31 20.41 0.84
N LEU A 101 -21.25 21.37 0.91
CA LEU A 101 -22.58 21.32 0.27
C LEU A 101 -22.62 22.36 -0.85
N GLN A 102 -23.02 21.92 -2.03
CA GLN A 102 -23.27 22.78 -3.17
C GLN A 102 -24.73 22.65 -3.63
N THR A 103 -25.44 23.74 -3.69
CA THR A 103 -26.84 23.79 -4.15
C THR A 103 -26.91 24.36 -5.55
N GLY A 104 -27.34 23.57 -6.52
CA GLY A 104 -27.43 23.95 -7.94
C GLY A 104 -26.07 24.36 -8.52
N THR A 105 -26.00 25.61 -9.02
CA THR A 105 -24.77 26.19 -9.59
C THR A 105 -24.03 27.11 -8.63
N SER A 106 -24.42 27.13 -7.34
CA SER A 106 -23.77 27.95 -6.33
C SER A 106 -22.33 27.49 -6.06
N LEU A 107 -21.53 28.32 -5.39
CA LEU A 107 -20.24 27.90 -4.88
C LEU A 107 -20.45 26.92 -3.73
N PRO A 108 -19.58 25.90 -3.60
CA PRO A 108 -19.61 25.01 -2.46
C PRO A 108 -19.41 25.79 -1.15
N ILE A 109 -20.16 25.40 -0.12
CA ILE A 109 -20.08 25.98 1.23
C ILE A 109 -19.68 24.87 2.18
N GLY A 110 -18.67 25.10 3.04
CA GLY A 110 -18.27 24.14 4.06
C GLY A 110 -19.40 23.95 5.09
N LEU A 111 -19.65 22.70 5.50
CA LEU A 111 -20.69 22.42 6.50
C LEU A 111 -20.37 23.08 7.84
N SER A 112 -19.10 23.28 8.19
CA SER A 112 -18.67 24.02 9.39
C SER A 112 -19.10 25.50 9.38
N GLN A 113 -19.41 26.07 8.19
CA GLN A 113 -19.83 27.44 8.00
C GLN A 113 -21.37 27.60 7.97
N LEU A 114 -22.08 26.47 7.93
CA LEU A 114 -23.55 26.46 7.96
C LEU A 114 -24.01 26.49 9.42
N ASP A 115 -24.70 27.59 9.80
CA ASP A 115 -25.49 27.65 11.04
C ASP A 115 -26.88 27.01 10.77
N ASP A 116 -26.87 25.68 10.60
CA ASP A 116 -28.03 24.92 10.16
C ASP A 116 -28.47 23.92 11.24
N THR A 117 -29.72 24.00 11.65
CA THR A 117 -30.34 23.09 12.63
C THR A 117 -30.42 21.63 12.15
N ARG A 118 -30.18 21.38 10.86
CA ARG A 118 -30.11 20.04 10.25
C ARG A 118 -28.79 19.34 10.50
N LEU A 119 -27.79 20.08 10.98
CA LEU A 119 -26.49 19.51 11.33
C LEU A 119 -26.47 19.06 12.79
N THR A 120 -26.20 17.81 13.01
CA THR A 120 -25.94 17.25 14.35
C THR A 120 -24.61 16.57 14.35
N GLN A 121 -23.70 17.01 15.18
CA GLN A 121 -22.42 16.33 15.40
C GLN A 121 -22.57 15.28 16.49
N VAL A 122 -22.26 14.03 16.16
CA VAL A 122 -22.25 12.91 17.10
C VAL A 122 -20.83 12.29 17.09
N GLY A 123 -20.01 12.68 18.06
CA GLY A 123 -18.57 12.34 18.06
C GLY A 123 -17.85 12.98 16.86
N ASP A 124 -17.10 12.18 16.10
CA ASP A 124 -16.42 12.63 14.88
C ASP A 124 -17.30 12.53 13.61
N SER A 125 -18.49 11.93 13.73
CA SER A 125 -19.45 11.80 12.63
C SER A 125 -20.36 13.01 12.55
N ILE A 126 -20.57 13.51 11.33
CA ILE A 126 -21.55 14.57 11.04
C ILE A 126 -22.81 13.92 10.49
N LEU A 127 -23.95 14.24 11.12
CA LEU A 127 -25.27 13.84 10.66
C LEU A 127 -25.95 15.04 10.01
N PHE A 128 -26.36 14.92 8.75
CA PHE A 128 -27.08 15.95 8.01
C PHE A 128 -28.45 15.44 7.56
N ASP A 129 -29.50 16.17 7.90
CA ASP A 129 -30.87 15.77 7.63
C ASP A 129 -31.56 16.67 6.60
N PHE A 130 -31.92 16.13 5.43
CA PHE A 130 -32.63 16.79 4.36
C PHE A 130 -34.15 16.58 4.39
N THR A 131 -34.70 15.81 5.33
CA THR A 131 -36.15 15.55 5.38
C THR A 131 -36.99 16.82 5.64
N SER A 132 -36.37 17.84 6.25
CA SER A 132 -37.03 19.12 6.62
C SER A 132 -36.81 20.25 5.61
N THR A 133 -36.36 19.97 4.39
CA THR A 133 -35.89 20.98 3.40
C THR A 133 -36.98 21.86 2.79
N SER A 134 -38.25 21.70 3.14
CA SER A 134 -39.35 22.48 2.54
C SER A 134 -39.29 24.02 2.65
N ALA A 135 -38.37 24.59 3.47
CA ALA A 135 -38.42 25.99 3.81
C ALA A 135 -37.45 26.92 3.07
N VAL A 136 -36.30 26.41 2.56
CA VAL A 136 -35.29 27.28 1.95
C VAL A 136 -35.39 27.31 0.42
N ALA A 137 -35.89 26.24 -0.20
CA ALA A 137 -36.11 26.17 -1.65
C ALA A 137 -37.35 26.99 -2.10
N SER A 138 -38.25 27.33 -1.18
CA SER A 138 -39.52 28.03 -1.50
C SER A 138 -39.39 29.52 -1.82
N ALA A 139 -38.22 30.12 -1.67
CA ALA A 139 -38.04 31.57 -1.91
C ALA A 139 -37.61 31.90 -3.36
N ALA A 140 -37.36 30.95 -4.22
CA ALA A 140 -36.75 31.21 -5.53
C ALA A 140 -37.50 30.62 -6.73
N VAL A 141 -38.65 29.95 -6.59
CA VAL A 141 -39.25 29.28 -7.77
C VAL A 141 -40.76 29.37 -7.83
N THR A 142 -41.22 30.18 -8.73
CA THR A 142 -42.47 30.00 -9.48
C THR A 142 -42.23 30.42 -10.92
N THR A 143 -41.88 29.49 -11.80
CA THR A 143 -42.35 29.51 -13.21
C THR A 143 -41.90 28.25 -13.94
N SER A 144 -42.85 27.48 -14.41
CA SER A 144 -42.90 26.52 -15.53
C SER A 144 -41.54 26.11 -16.19
N GLY A 145 -41.17 24.85 -16.00
CA GLY A 145 -40.16 24.16 -16.85
C GLY A 145 -38.79 23.96 -16.22
N GLU A 146 -38.65 23.98 -14.90
CA GLU A 146 -37.36 24.02 -14.22
C GLU A 146 -36.72 22.66 -14.02
N VAL A 147 -35.43 22.65 -14.34
CA VAL A 147 -34.50 21.59 -13.99
C VAL A 147 -34.49 21.45 -12.46
N PRO A 148 -34.64 20.24 -11.90
CA PRO A 148 -34.66 20.06 -10.44
C PRO A 148 -33.41 20.63 -9.83
N LEU A 149 -33.55 21.35 -8.72
CA LEU A 149 -32.41 21.86 -7.94
C LEU A 149 -31.63 20.67 -7.38
N LEU A 150 -30.39 20.56 -7.78
CA LEU A 150 -29.50 19.47 -7.34
C LEU A 150 -28.67 19.93 -6.15
N GLU A 151 -28.59 19.07 -5.15
CA GLU A 151 -27.69 19.18 -4.01
C GLU A 151 -26.51 18.24 -4.23
N THR A 152 -25.30 18.73 -4.01
CA THR A 152 -24.09 17.93 -4.09
C THR A 152 -23.32 18.01 -2.79
N LEU A 153 -23.14 16.86 -2.15
CA LEU A 153 -22.30 16.67 -0.99
C LEU A 153 -20.94 16.11 -1.43
N GLN A 154 -19.86 16.71 -0.93
CA GLN A 154 -18.53 16.21 -1.12
C GLN A 154 -17.84 16.03 0.23
N VAL A 155 -17.40 14.80 0.51
CA VAL A 155 -16.72 14.40 1.74
C VAL A 155 -15.23 14.29 1.44
N PRO A 156 -14.35 15.11 2.06
CA PRO A 156 -12.91 15.00 1.87
C PRO A 156 -12.37 13.74 2.53
N MET A 157 -11.16 13.31 2.14
CA MET A 157 -10.45 12.23 2.82
C MET A 157 -10.26 12.55 4.31
N GLY A 158 -10.32 11.53 5.16
CA GLY A 158 -10.22 11.69 6.62
C GLY A 158 -11.51 12.17 7.29
N ARG A 159 -12.62 12.26 6.56
CA ARG A 159 -13.94 12.63 7.10
C ARG A 159 -14.99 11.61 6.70
N GLU A 160 -16.07 11.58 7.48
CA GLU A 160 -17.25 10.76 7.23
C GLU A 160 -18.51 11.61 7.40
N LEU A 161 -19.53 11.28 6.64
CA LEU A 161 -20.82 11.97 6.72
C LEU A 161 -21.95 10.94 6.70
N GLN A 162 -22.85 11.01 7.67
CA GLN A 162 -24.15 10.36 7.58
C GLN A 162 -25.17 11.40 7.10
N VAL A 163 -25.89 11.09 6.04
CA VAL A 163 -26.93 11.97 5.48
C VAL A 163 -28.27 11.25 5.40
N THR A 164 -29.34 11.94 5.78
CA THR A 164 -30.73 11.52 5.55
C THR A 164 -31.28 12.31 4.37
N LEU A 165 -31.66 11.63 3.30
CA LEU A 165 -32.19 12.20 2.07
C LEU A 165 -33.65 12.60 2.24
N PRO A 166 -34.26 13.40 1.31
CA PRO A 166 -35.65 13.86 1.39
C PRO A 166 -36.70 12.76 1.45
N ASP A 167 -36.37 11.54 0.98
CA ASP A 167 -37.25 10.36 1.04
C ASP A 167 -37.05 9.51 2.31
N SER A 168 -36.25 9.99 3.28
CA SER A 168 -35.86 9.30 4.50
C SER A 168 -34.86 8.13 4.27
N THR A 169 -34.24 8.02 3.08
CA THR A 169 -33.09 7.14 2.84
C THR A 169 -31.92 7.65 3.63
N ARG A 170 -31.24 6.76 4.34
CA ARG A 170 -29.99 7.05 5.06
C ARG A 170 -28.78 6.59 4.25
N VAL A 171 -27.77 7.44 4.19
CA VAL A 171 -26.53 7.16 3.47
C VAL A 171 -25.34 7.50 4.36
N TRP A 172 -24.43 6.55 4.55
CA TRP A 172 -23.14 6.78 5.18
C TRP A 172 -22.10 6.92 4.09
N LEU A 173 -21.46 8.08 4.02
CA LEU A 173 -20.45 8.44 3.02
C LEU A 173 -19.07 8.38 3.65
N ASN A 174 -18.16 7.64 3.04
CA ASN A 174 -16.75 7.61 3.42
C ASN A 174 -15.96 8.77 2.80
N GLY A 175 -14.74 8.99 3.29
CA GLY A 175 -13.82 10.00 2.74
C GLY A 175 -13.59 9.82 1.24
N GLY A 176 -13.55 10.94 0.51
CA GLY A 176 -13.43 10.95 -0.95
C GLY A 176 -14.73 10.79 -1.71
N SER A 177 -15.87 10.64 -1.02
CA SER A 177 -17.15 10.40 -1.67
C SER A 177 -17.84 11.68 -2.10
N ARG A 178 -18.61 11.56 -3.19
CA ARG A 178 -19.47 12.60 -3.73
C ARG A 178 -20.87 12.05 -3.99
N LEU A 179 -21.90 12.68 -3.42
CA LEU A 179 -23.30 12.34 -3.61
C LEU A 179 -24.06 13.53 -4.16
N THR A 180 -24.73 13.35 -5.30
CA THR A 180 -25.59 14.36 -5.92
C THR A 180 -27.01 13.83 -5.99
N PHE A 181 -27.98 14.59 -5.47
CA PHE A 181 -29.39 14.23 -5.44
C PHE A 181 -30.26 15.48 -5.59
N PRO A 182 -31.50 15.36 -6.05
CA PRO A 182 -32.42 16.50 -6.14
C PRO A 182 -32.95 16.87 -4.75
N ALA A 183 -33.19 18.17 -4.52
CA ALA A 183 -33.84 18.66 -3.30
C ALA A 183 -35.24 18.05 -3.11
N GLU A 184 -35.91 17.66 -4.21
CA GLU A 184 -37.16 16.92 -4.22
C GLU A 184 -37.12 15.85 -5.31
N PHE A 185 -37.39 14.59 -4.94
CA PHE A 185 -37.39 13.47 -5.89
C PHE A 185 -38.61 13.53 -6.83
N ALA A 186 -38.46 13.00 -8.03
CA ALA A 186 -39.51 12.84 -9.00
C ALA A 186 -40.66 11.95 -8.47
N THR A 187 -41.81 12.03 -9.12
CA THR A 187 -43.02 11.29 -8.73
C THR A 187 -42.97 9.81 -9.06
N ASP A 188 -42.09 9.40 -9.98
CA ASP A 188 -42.00 8.06 -10.55
C ASP A 188 -40.71 7.32 -10.24
N TYR A 189 -39.63 8.04 -9.86
CA TYR A 189 -38.34 7.45 -9.42
C TYR A 189 -37.56 8.37 -8.48
N ARG A 190 -36.56 7.80 -7.81
CA ARG A 190 -35.61 8.50 -6.91
C ARG A 190 -34.20 8.29 -7.42
N LEU A 191 -33.67 9.26 -8.19
CA LEU A 191 -32.33 9.15 -8.79
C LEU A 191 -31.29 9.94 -8.00
N VAL A 192 -30.20 9.31 -7.68
CA VAL A 192 -28.97 9.93 -7.15
C VAL A 192 -27.79 9.59 -8.03
N LYS A 193 -26.77 10.48 -8.08
CA LYS A 193 -25.47 10.19 -8.67
C LYS A 193 -24.47 10.04 -7.55
N PHE A 194 -23.61 9.04 -7.68
CA PHE A 194 -22.66 8.69 -6.64
C PHE A 194 -21.29 8.35 -7.21
N GLU A 195 -20.27 8.75 -6.45
CA GLU A 195 -18.85 8.43 -6.65
C GLU A 195 -18.22 8.25 -5.27
N GLY A 196 -17.38 7.24 -5.10
CA GLY A 196 -16.70 6.95 -3.85
C GLY A 196 -17.18 5.67 -3.20
N GLU A 197 -17.29 5.68 -1.88
CA GLU A 197 -17.63 4.52 -1.04
C GLU A 197 -18.75 4.89 -0.06
N ALA A 198 -19.84 4.14 -0.08
CA ALA A 198 -20.99 4.42 0.76
C ALA A 198 -21.82 3.18 1.12
N TYR A 199 -22.45 3.25 2.29
CA TYR A 199 -23.52 2.34 2.70
C TYR A 199 -24.87 3.03 2.56
N PHE A 200 -25.79 2.37 1.87
CA PHE A 200 -27.15 2.87 1.65
C PHE A 200 -28.15 2.03 2.44
N GLU A 201 -29.00 2.69 3.19
CA GLU A 201 -30.21 2.13 3.78
C GLU A 201 -31.40 2.83 3.17
N VAL A 202 -31.95 2.27 2.09
CA VAL A 202 -32.95 2.90 1.27
C VAL A 202 -34.33 2.72 1.87
N ALA A 203 -35.05 3.84 2.03
CA ALA A 203 -36.46 3.85 2.45
C ALA A 203 -37.32 3.05 1.48
N HIS A 204 -38.18 2.18 2.01
CA HIS A 204 -39.05 1.31 1.20
C HIS A 204 -40.12 2.05 0.48
N ASP A 205 -40.12 2.02 -0.87
CA ASP A 205 -41.16 2.56 -1.73
C ASP A 205 -41.21 1.77 -3.06
N VAL A 206 -42.19 0.90 -3.19
CA VAL A 206 -42.39 0.05 -4.38
C VAL A 206 -42.88 0.84 -5.62
N ARG A 207 -43.42 2.04 -5.43
CA ARG A 207 -43.94 2.87 -6.51
C ARG A 207 -42.86 3.74 -7.15
N ARG A 208 -41.83 4.11 -6.38
CA ARG A 208 -40.72 4.93 -6.84
C ARG A 208 -39.40 4.23 -6.60
N PRO A 209 -38.88 3.49 -7.58
CA PRO A 209 -37.57 2.85 -7.45
C PRO A 209 -36.48 3.87 -7.09
N PHE A 210 -35.57 3.47 -6.21
CA PHE A 210 -34.36 4.25 -5.90
C PHE A 210 -33.24 3.78 -6.81
N MET A 211 -32.66 4.72 -7.53
CA MET A 211 -31.63 4.46 -8.53
C MET A 211 -30.35 5.18 -8.13
N VAL A 212 -29.22 4.44 -8.05
CA VAL A 212 -27.90 5.04 -7.88
C VAL A 212 -27.15 4.90 -9.19
N GLN A 213 -26.78 6.00 -9.79
CA GLN A 213 -25.98 6.08 -11.01
C GLN A 213 -24.55 6.46 -10.65
N THR A 214 -23.59 5.65 -11.09
CA THR A 214 -22.16 5.95 -11.02
C THR A 214 -21.62 6.16 -12.44
N SER A 215 -20.31 6.36 -12.58
CA SER A 215 -19.65 6.47 -13.89
C SER A 215 -19.74 5.19 -14.73
N ARG A 216 -19.92 4.00 -14.10
CA ARG A 216 -19.90 2.71 -14.79
C ARG A 216 -21.02 1.74 -14.41
N LEU A 217 -21.73 2.00 -13.31
CA LEU A 217 -22.82 1.15 -12.80
C LEU A 217 -24.09 1.95 -12.61
N GLN A 218 -25.20 1.26 -12.76
CA GLN A 218 -26.51 1.71 -12.30
C GLN A 218 -27.13 0.62 -11.44
N THR A 219 -27.51 0.98 -10.21
CA THR A 219 -28.28 0.12 -9.31
C THR A 219 -29.71 0.58 -9.21
N CYS A 220 -30.65 -0.35 -9.01
CA CYS A 220 -32.07 -0.06 -8.84
C CYS A 220 -32.63 -0.91 -7.70
N VAL A 221 -33.25 -0.27 -6.70
CA VAL A 221 -33.78 -0.90 -5.50
C VAL A 221 -35.12 -0.32 -5.10
N LEU A 222 -35.90 -1.06 -4.28
CA LEU A 222 -37.19 -0.62 -3.78
C LEU A 222 -37.20 -0.33 -2.27
N GLY A 223 -36.19 -0.81 -1.54
CA GLY A 223 -36.03 -0.71 -0.09
C GLY A 223 -35.05 -1.75 0.35
N THR A 224 -33.77 -1.41 0.45
CA THR A 224 -32.67 -2.32 0.42
C THR A 224 -31.50 -1.73 1.20
N GLN A 225 -30.73 -2.58 1.89
CA GLN A 225 -29.47 -2.21 2.50
C GLN A 225 -28.33 -2.78 1.65
N PHE A 226 -27.46 -1.92 1.15
CA PHE A 226 -26.33 -2.32 0.31
C PHE A 226 -25.15 -1.38 0.46
N PHE A 227 -23.97 -1.93 0.19
CA PHE A 227 -22.71 -1.19 0.13
C PHE A 227 -22.30 -0.98 -1.33
N LEU A 228 -21.77 0.18 -1.63
CA LEU A 228 -21.32 0.57 -2.96
C LEU A 228 -19.91 1.13 -2.88
N ASP A 229 -18.97 0.51 -3.60
CA ASP A 229 -17.61 1.02 -3.83
C ASP A 229 -17.43 1.34 -5.31
N CYS A 230 -17.37 2.63 -5.60
CA CYS A 230 -17.21 3.18 -6.95
C CYS A 230 -16.18 4.31 -6.94
N ARG A 231 -15.05 4.08 -6.26
CA ARG A 231 -13.93 5.02 -6.25
C ARG A 231 -13.36 5.16 -7.65
N GLU A 232 -12.99 6.38 -8.03
CA GLU A 232 -12.37 6.62 -9.33
C GLU A 232 -10.89 6.22 -9.33
N GLY A 233 -10.42 5.70 -10.48
CA GLY A 233 -9.06 5.29 -10.72
C GLY A 233 -8.97 4.38 -11.94
N GLN A 234 -7.83 4.38 -12.64
CA GLN A 234 -7.66 3.56 -13.85
C GLN A 234 -7.72 2.05 -13.57
N GLU A 235 -7.42 1.63 -12.34
CA GLU A 235 -7.42 0.23 -11.91
C GLU A 235 -8.55 -0.09 -10.91
N ALA A 236 -9.44 0.88 -10.62
CA ALA A 236 -10.51 0.67 -9.66
C ALA A 236 -11.62 -0.22 -10.23
N SER A 237 -11.96 -1.28 -9.53
CA SER A 237 -13.18 -2.04 -9.75
C SER A 237 -14.33 -1.32 -9.10
N HIS A 238 -15.52 -1.39 -9.72
CA HIS A 238 -16.77 -0.92 -9.10
C HIS A 238 -17.51 -2.13 -8.54
N SER A 239 -18.00 -2.03 -7.30
CA SER A 239 -18.71 -3.14 -6.68
C SER A 239 -19.96 -2.72 -5.94
N VAL A 240 -20.91 -3.65 -5.87
CA VAL A 240 -22.18 -3.53 -5.15
C VAL A 240 -22.35 -4.78 -4.30
N THR A 241 -22.38 -4.62 -2.97
CA THR A 241 -22.61 -5.74 -2.04
C THR A 241 -23.99 -5.60 -1.42
N LEU A 242 -24.81 -6.62 -1.57
CA LEU A 242 -26.15 -6.65 -1.02
C LEU A 242 -26.15 -7.23 0.40
N VAL A 243 -26.61 -6.43 1.37
CA VAL A 243 -26.76 -6.83 2.77
C VAL A 243 -28.18 -7.34 3.06
N GLU A 244 -29.20 -6.57 2.66
CA GLU A 244 -30.61 -6.93 2.90
C GLU A 244 -31.50 -6.45 1.74
N GLY A 245 -32.50 -7.24 1.34
CA GLY A 245 -33.45 -6.92 0.30
C GLY A 245 -33.09 -7.48 -1.07
N SER A 246 -33.14 -6.66 -2.13
CA SER A 246 -32.81 -7.04 -3.49
C SER A 246 -32.26 -5.85 -4.27
N VAL A 247 -31.19 -6.06 -5.03
CA VAL A 247 -30.56 -5.06 -5.90
C VAL A 247 -30.55 -5.57 -7.32
N SER A 248 -31.02 -4.75 -8.26
CA SER A 248 -30.79 -4.93 -9.69
C SER A 248 -29.63 -4.02 -10.10
N VAL A 249 -28.57 -4.57 -10.68
CA VAL A 249 -27.37 -3.84 -11.10
C VAL A 249 -27.04 -4.11 -12.55
N CYS A 250 -26.63 -3.08 -13.29
CA CYS A 250 -26.12 -3.21 -14.66
C CYS A 250 -24.96 -2.24 -14.91
N GLY A 251 -24.10 -2.56 -15.89
CA GLY A 251 -23.10 -1.65 -16.39
C GLY A 251 -23.72 -0.54 -17.22
N VAL A 252 -23.14 0.67 -17.11
CA VAL A 252 -23.51 1.82 -17.94
C VAL A 252 -22.27 2.46 -18.57
N ASP A 253 -22.45 3.17 -19.67
CA ASP A 253 -21.42 4.01 -20.27
C ASP A 253 -21.43 5.43 -19.68
N ALA A 254 -20.49 6.25 -20.13
CA ALA A 254 -20.38 7.64 -19.69
C ALA A 254 -21.62 8.50 -20.01
N ALA A 255 -22.48 8.09 -20.93
CA ALA A 255 -23.74 8.75 -21.23
C ALA A 255 -24.91 8.20 -20.38
N GLY A 256 -24.66 7.17 -19.55
CA GLY A 256 -25.65 6.51 -18.71
C GLY A 256 -26.48 5.45 -19.48
N ALA A 257 -26.08 5.10 -20.71
CA ALA A 257 -26.73 4.02 -21.45
C ALA A 257 -26.27 2.65 -20.93
N THR A 258 -27.21 1.72 -20.77
CA THR A 258 -26.94 0.35 -20.28
C THR A 258 -26.03 -0.38 -21.24
N THR A 259 -24.89 -0.89 -20.73
CA THR A 259 -23.87 -1.61 -21.50
C THR A 259 -23.92 -3.11 -21.26
N SER A 260 -24.59 -3.57 -20.21
CA SER A 260 -24.69 -4.98 -19.86
C SER A 260 -26.11 -5.37 -19.45
N GLN A 261 -26.37 -6.68 -19.49
CA GLN A 261 -27.60 -7.23 -18.95
C GLN A 261 -27.67 -6.97 -17.44
N SER A 262 -28.88 -6.64 -16.96
CA SER A 262 -29.12 -6.45 -15.52
C SER A 262 -28.98 -7.78 -14.77
N VAL A 263 -28.26 -7.73 -13.64
CA VAL A 263 -28.09 -8.82 -12.70
C VAL A 263 -28.86 -8.49 -11.42
N VAL A 264 -29.61 -9.46 -10.89
CA VAL A 264 -30.30 -9.32 -9.62
C VAL A 264 -29.51 -10.06 -8.54
N LEU A 265 -29.13 -9.34 -7.48
CA LEU A 265 -28.40 -9.87 -6.34
C LEU A 265 -29.35 -10.34 -5.24
N SER A 266 -28.93 -11.40 -4.54
CA SER A 266 -29.48 -11.87 -3.27
C SER A 266 -28.59 -11.42 -2.10
N PRO A 267 -29.13 -11.31 -0.86
CA PRO A 267 -28.30 -10.99 0.30
C PRO A 267 -27.07 -11.89 0.44
N GLY A 268 -25.93 -11.30 0.77
CA GLY A 268 -24.63 -11.97 0.81
C GLY A 268 -23.91 -12.08 -0.53
N GLN A 269 -24.41 -11.43 -1.59
CA GLN A 269 -23.76 -11.39 -2.90
C GLN A 269 -23.15 -10.01 -3.20
N CYS A 270 -21.96 -10.07 -3.80
CA CYS A 270 -21.24 -8.92 -4.32
C CYS A 270 -21.13 -9.01 -5.85
N PHE A 271 -21.62 -7.98 -6.54
CA PHE A 271 -21.36 -7.77 -7.96
C PHE A 271 -20.12 -6.89 -8.11
N SER A 272 -19.18 -7.30 -8.95
CA SER A 272 -17.97 -6.55 -9.27
C SER A 272 -17.86 -6.32 -10.77
N LEU A 273 -17.57 -5.07 -11.16
CA LEU A 273 -17.22 -4.69 -12.53
C LEU A 273 -15.74 -4.29 -12.55
N MET A 274 -14.92 -5.14 -13.17
CA MET A 274 -13.48 -4.93 -13.28
C MET A 274 -13.14 -3.80 -14.29
N PRO A 275 -11.93 -3.21 -14.23
CA PRO A 275 -11.49 -2.16 -15.16
C PRO A 275 -11.57 -2.61 -16.63
N ASN A 276 -11.28 -3.89 -16.92
CA ASN A 276 -11.35 -4.51 -18.26
C ASN A 276 -12.79 -4.73 -18.76
N GLY A 277 -13.82 -4.42 -17.97
CA GLY A 277 -15.23 -4.63 -18.27
C GLY A 277 -15.76 -6.02 -17.90
N GLU A 278 -14.94 -6.90 -17.34
CA GLU A 278 -15.38 -8.20 -16.83
C GLU A 278 -16.28 -8.02 -15.60
N GLN A 279 -17.33 -8.84 -15.53
CA GLN A 279 -18.32 -8.82 -14.47
C GLN A 279 -18.27 -10.14 -13.71
N ALA A 280 -18.36 -10.07 -12.39
CA ALA A 280 -18.40 -11.23 -11.51
C ALA A 280 -19.47 -11.03 -10.44
N VAL A 281 -20.09 -12.13 -10.01
CA VAL A 281 -20.92 -12.20 -8.81
C VAL A 281 -20.31 -13.24 -7.91
N THR A 282 -20.00 -12.85 -6.67
CA THR A 282 -19.38 -13.68 -5.65
C THR A 282 -20.20 -13.64 -4.36
N ASP A 283 -20.24 -14.75 -3.64
CA ASP A 283 -20.79 -14.77 -2.29
C ASP A 283 -19.76 -14.18 -1.32
N VAL A 284 -20.21 -13.29 -0.42
CA VAL A 284 -19.37 -12.58 0.54
C VAL A 284 -20.02 -12.54 1.93
N GLU A 285 -19.19 -12.49 2.97
CA GLU A 285 -19.66 -12.22 4.32
C GLU A 285 -19.98 -10.72 4.46
N THR A 286 -21.15 -10.40 4.99
CA THR A 286 -21.63 -9.01 5.08
C THR A 286 -21.33 -8.32 6.40
N ASP A 287 -20.75 -9.04 7.37
CA ASP A 287 -20.50 -8.55 8.72
C ASP A 287 -19.57 -7.32 8.74
N SER A 288 -18.57 -7.25 7.84
CA SER A 288 -17.66 -6.12 7.70
C SER A 288 -18.39 -4.84 7.27
N TYR A 289 -19.34 -4.95 6.35
CA TYR A 289 -20.14 -3.80 5.87
C TYR A 289 -21.11 -3.30 6.93
N VAL A 290 -21.72 -4.21 7.71
CA VAL A 290 -22.58 -3.86 8.85
C VAL A 290 -21.75 -3.22 9.95
N ALA A 291 -20.61 -3.78 10.29
CA ALA A 291 -19.69 -3.22 11.30
C ALA A 291 -19.21 -1.82 10.90
N TRP A 292 -18.91 -1.61 9.59
CA TRP A 292 -18.54 -0.30 9.07
C TRP A 292 -19.65 0.75 9.31
N ARG A 293 -20.90 0.43 8.99
CA ARG A 293 -22.07 1.29 9.28
C ARG A 293 -22.19 1.61 10.77
N ASP A 294 -21.90 0.61 11.63
CA ASP A 294 -22.00 0.74 13.08
C ASP A 294 -20.75 1.42 13.71
N GLY A 295 -19.84 1.93 12.88
CA GLY A 295 -18.66 2.69 13.29
C GLY A 295 -17.47 1.84 13.73
N TYR A 296 -17.29 0.66 13.15
CA TYR A 296 -16.15 -0.21 13.40
C TYR A 296 -15.35 -0.48 12.13
N PHE A 297 -14.04 -0.55 12.27
CA PHE A 297 -13.20 -1.34 11.38
C PHE A 297 -13.33 -2.80 11.77
N TYR A 298 -13.70 -3.63 10.83
CA TYR A 298 -13.84 -5.06 11.03
C TYR A 298 -13.20 -5.79 9.84
N PHE A 299 -12.09 -6.46 10.10
CA PHE A 299 -11.35 -7.26 9.15
C PHE A 299 -11.21 -8.66 9.73
N ASP A 300 -11.59 -9.69 9.00
CA ASP A 300 -11.52 -11.09 9.40
C ASP A 300 -10.75 -11.88 8.35
N ASP A 301 -9.50 -12.24 8.67
CA ASP A 301 -8.56 -12.91 7.77
C ASP A 301 -8.24 -12.11 6.48
N GLU A 302 -8.17 -10.77 6.62
CA GLU A 302 -7.87 -9.87 5.50
C GLU A 302 -6.37 -9.56 5.42
N PRO A 303 -5.82 -9.31 4.20
CA PRO A 303 -4.44 -8.87 4.03
C PRO A 303 -4.14 -7.57 4.76
N LEU A 304 -2.97 -7.46 5.36
CA LEU A 304 -2.55 -6.23 6.08
C LEU A 304 -2.55 -4.99 5.18
N ILE A 305 -2.31 -5.15 3.88
CA ILE A 305 -2.40 -4.04 2.93
C ILE A 305 -3.79 -3.39 2.94
N ASP A 306 -4.87 -4.20 2.96
CA ASP A 306 -6.24 -3.69 2.92
C ASP A 306 -6.62 -3.01 4.24
N VAL A 307 -6.20 -3.60 5.38
CA VAL A 307 -6.35 -2.99 6.71
C VAL A 307 -5.66 -1.63 6.76
N MET A 308 -4.41 -1.55 6.31
CA MET A 308 -3.63 -0.32 6.37
C MET A 308 -4.10 0.73 5.36
N GLN A 309 -4.59 0.31 4.21
CA GLN A 309 -5.17 1.22 3.22
C GLN A 309 -6.47 1.86 3.77
N ALA A 310 -7.31 1.08 4.44
CA ALA A 310 -8.53 1.59 5.08
C ALA A 310 -8.20 2.58 6.21
N LEU A 311 -7.20 2.28 7.06
CA LEU A 311 -6.74 3.20 8.10
C LEU A 311 -6.13 4.47 7.49
N GLY A 312 -5.29 4.35 6.46
CA GLY A 312 -4.70 5.48 5.75
C GLY A 312 -5.75 6.41 5.16
N CYS A 313 -6.78 5.86 4.52
CA CYS A 313 -7.90 6.59 3.96
C CYS A 313 -8.71 7.32 5.05
N HIS A 314 -9.05 6.61 6.14
CA HIS A 314 -9.88 7.14 7.23
C HIS A 314 -9.19 8.27 7.99
N TYR A 315 -7.90 8.13 8.31
CA TYR A 315 -7.13 9.16 9.02
C TYR A 315 -6.45 10.18 8.09
N ASN A 316 -6.55 9.96 6.78
CA ASN A 316 -5.85 10.74 5.73
C ASN A 316 -4.33 10.83 5.98
N LEU A 317 -3.71 9.68 6.24
CA LEU A 317 -2.27 9.54 6.49
C LEU A 317 -1.61 8.69 5.41
N ASN A 318 -0.39 9.04 5.01
CA ASN A 318 0.40 8.19 4.13
C ASN A 318 0.64 6.82 4.80
N VAL A 319 0.70 5.75 3.99
CA VAL A 319 1.00 4.40 4.48
C VAL A 319 2.17 3.83 3.70
N ILE A 320 3.26 3.53 4.41
CA ILE A 320 4.49 2.99 3.84
C ILE A 320 4.86 1.69 4.54
N PHE A 321 4.99 0.62 3.76
CA PHE A 321 5.56 -0.64 4.20
C PHE A 321 7.07 -0.60 3.98
N GLU A 322 7.84 -0.62 5.06
CA GLU A 322 9.30 -0.77 5.01
C GLU A 322 9.70 -2.23 4.73
N ASP A 323 8.83 -3.19 5.10
CA ASP A 323 8.95 -4.61 4.74
C ASP A 323 7.78 -5.04 3.84
N PRO A 324 7.97 -5.14 2.51
CA PRO A 324 6.93 -5.58 1.58
C PRO A 324 6.41 -7.00 1.82
N SER A 325 7.13 -7.84 2.56
CA SER A 325 6.66 -9.19 2.88
C SER A 325 5.42 -9.21 3.77
N LEU A 326 5.15 -8.10 4.48
CA LEU A 326 3.99 -7.95 5.33
C LEU A 326 2.71 -7.58 4.57
N LEU A 327 2.78 -7.14 3.32
CA LEU A 327 1.62 -6.72 2.52
C LEU A 327 0.51 -7.79 2.51
N GLN A 328 0.90 -9.04 2.34
CA GLN A 328 0.01 -10.20 2.25
C GLN A 328 -0.13 -10.96 3.57
N LEU A 329 0.26 -10.36 4.69
CA LEU A 329 0.05 -10.95 6.01
C LEU A 329 -1.43 -10.83 6.37
N HIS A 330 -2.13 -11.96 6.43
CA HIS A 330 -3.53 -12.00 6.83
C HIS A 330 -3.68 -11.80 8.34
N MET A 331 -4.69 -11.02 8.71
CA MET A 331 -4.96 -10.73 10.12
C MET A 331 -6.44 -10.49 10.39
N ARG A 332 -6.82 -10.68 11.66
CA ARG A 332 -8.09 -10.19 12.18
C ARG A 332 -7.84 -8.89 12.93
N PHE A 333 -8.54 -7.82 12.54
CA PHE A 333 -8.43 -6.53 13.19
C PHE A 333 -9.81 -5.92 13.40
N ILE A 334 -10.10 -5.52 14.64
CA ILE A 334 -11.37 -4.87 15.01
C ILE A 334 -11.01 -3.64 15.84
N CYS A 335 -11.51 -2.48 15.43
CA CYS A 335 -11.27 -1.21 16.10
C CYS A 335 -12.46 -0.28 15.86
N GLN A 336 -12.80 0.57 16.84
CA GLN A 336 -13.78 1.62 16.63
C GLN A 336 -13.19 2.71 15.70
N ARG A 337 -13.97 3.20 14.75
CA ARG A 337 -13.50 4.17 13.74
C ARG A 337 -13.19 5.55 14.35
N HIS A 338 -13.87 5.92 15.44
CA HIS A 338 -13.62 7.15 16.18
C HIS A 338 -12.44 7.09 17.17
N THR A 339 -11.75 5.95 17.24
CA THR A 339 -10.52 5.80 18.02
C THR A 339 -9.41 6.66 17.43
N SER A 340 -8.51 7.20 18.26
CA SER A 340 -7.35 7.93 17.75
C SER A 340 -6.41 7.01 16.95
N ILE A 341 -5.68 7.59 15.98
CA ILE A 341 -4.71 6.81 15.22
C ILE A 341 -3.67 6.13 16.12
N ASP A 342 -3.22 6.79 17.18
CA ASP A 342 -2.25 6.22 18.11
C ASP A 342 -2.78 4.96 18.82
N GLU A 343 -4.05 4.98 19.22
CA GLU A 343 -4.71 3.81 19.82
C GLU A 343 -4.91 2.69 18.80
N ALA A 344 -5.31 3.01 17.56
CA ALA A 344 -5.45 2.03 16.47
C ALA A 344 -4.10 1.36 16.16
N ILE A 345 -3.02 2.13 16.06
CA ILE A 345 -1.66 1.62 15.87
C ILE A 345 -1.19 0.80 17.07
N ASN A 346 -1.50 1.21 18.29
CA ASN A 346 -1.19 0.41 19.48
C ASN A 346 -1.90 -0.95 19.47
N LEU A 347 -3.17 -1.01 19.05
CA LEU A 347 -3.90 -2.27 18.87
C LEU A 347 -3.23 -3.14 17.79
N LEU A 348 -2.83 -2.56 16.66
CA LEU A 348 -2.11 -3.26 15.59
C LEU A 348 -0.79 -3.86 16.11
N ASN A 349 -0.05 -3.12 16.92
CA ASN A 349 1.24 -3.55 17.49
C ASN A 349 1.13 -4.69 18.53
N HIS A 350 -0.08 -5.07 18.97
CA HIS A 350 -0.26 -6.29 19.77
C HIS A 350 0.01 -7.56 18.96
N PHE A 351 -0.05 -7.48 17.64
CA PHE A 351 0.39 -8.55 16.74
C PHE A 351 1.92 -8.51 16.65
N ARG A 352 2.61 -9.43 17.34
CA ARG A 352 4.08 -9.46 17.50
C ARG A 352 4.90 -9.44 16.20
N ARG A 353 4.25 -9.68 15.06
CA ARG A 353 4.86 -9.71 13.73
C ARG A 353 4.84 -8.36 13.02
N ILE A 354 4.17 -7.37 13.59
CA ILE A 354 3.93 -6.06 12.99
C ILE A 354 4.46 -5.02 13.96
N HIS A 355 5.22 -4.07 13.45
CA HIS A 355 5.63 -2.88 14.16
C HIS A 355 5.25 -1.66 13.33
N ALA A 356 4.13 -1.06 13.67
CA ALA A 356 3.64 0.17 13.05
C ALA A 356 3.93 1.37 13.94
N LYS A 357 4.26 2.51 13.33
CA LYS A 357 4.44 3.79 14.01
C LYS A 357 3.95 4.93 13.14
N VAL A 358 3.44 5.98 13.76
CA VAL A 358 3.11 7.24 13.09
C VAL A 358 4.26 8.22 13.28
N VAL A 359 4.72 8.81 12.20
CA VAL A 359 5.72 9.89 12.21
C VAL A 359 5.22 10.96 11.25
N ASP A 360 4.94 12.15 11.78
CA ASP A 360 4.26 13.21 11.05
C ASP A 360 2.95 12.71 10.44
N ASP A 361 2.76 12.87 9.13
CA ASP A 361 1.56 12.43 8.39
C ASP A 361 1.73 11.05 7.73
N THR A 362 2.56 10.16 8.31
CA THR A 362 2.89 8.87 7.69
C THR A 362 2.90 7.73 8.70
N ILE A 363 2.23 6.63 8.34
CA ILE A 363 2.27 5.36 9.05
C ILE A 363 3.34 4.50 8.39
N TYR A 364 4.36 4.11 9.17
CA TYR A 364 5.41 3.18 8.74
C TYR A 364 5.17 1.81 9.34
N ILE A 365 5.27 0.75 8.51
CA ILE A 365 5.04 -0.64 8.90
C ILE A 365 6.30 -1.46 8.62
N LYS A 366 6.78 -2.18 9.69
CA LYS A 366 7.94 -3.06 9.67
C LYS A 366 7.56 -4.46 10.09
#